data_9b9c343a1c300b3bc875677bcb783749
#
_entry.id   9b9c343a1c300b3bc875677bcb783749
#
_cell.length_a   1.000
_cell.length_b   1.000
_cell.length_c   1.000
_cell.angle_alpha   90.00
_cell.angle_beta   90.00
_cell.angle_gamma   90.00
#
_symmetry.space_group_name_H-M   'P 1'
#
loop_
_entity.id
_entity.type
_entity.pdbx_description
1 polymer ?
#
loop_
_entity_poly.entity_id
_entity_poly.type
_entity_poly.pdbx_seq_one_letter_code
_entity_poly.pdbx_strand_id
1 'polypeptide(L)'
;MNKHKVGIVGWRGMVGSVLIKRMIEEKDFEKFSTFFFSTSQAGEDCPFRFSESNKLLDANNLDDLKKMDIILTCQGSDFTEKVYPKLRDHSWQGHWIDAASFLRMNQDSVIILDPINRDLIDKKLETGNKTWVGGNCTVSLMLLAINGLIKENIVEWVSSMTYQAASGAGANNMRELLKQMGYLHQTVSDLLEDKNGSILEIDQTITNTFQDQSFPKENFLVPLAGSLIPWIDGDLGGGLSKEEWKGHNETLKILDHHYDPIKVDGLCVRIGTMRCHSQALTIKLNQNLSEDDILDKISNGNEWVKVISNNRDETIQNLSPAKVSGKLDILVGRVRKLKLDENIVSLFTIGDQLLWGAAEPLRRILSIITAK
;
A
#
# COMPACT_ATOMS: atom_id res chain seq x y z
N MET A 1 7.82 -24.76 -23.98
CA MET A 1 7.13 -23.47 -24.19
C MET A 1 8.15 -22.35 -24.01
N ASN A 2 8.14 -21.33 -24.88
CA ASN A 2 8.98 -20.17 -24.66
C ASN A 2 8.47 -19.43 -23.43
N LYS A 3 9.36 -19.10 -22.50
CA LYS A 3 9.02 -18.31 -21.33
C LYS A 3 8.65 -16.88 -21.73
N HIS A 4 7.67 -16.29 -21.07
CA HIS A 4 7.32 -14.87 -21.24
C HIS A 4 8.53 -13.98 -20.93
N LYS A 5 8.78 -12.96 -21.74
CA LYS A 5 9.78 -11.93 -21.50
C LYS A 5 9.19 -10.85 -20.60
N VAL A 6 9.72 -10.72 -19.40
CA VAL A 6 9.26 -9.76 -18.40
C VAL A 6 10.29 -8.65 -18.19
N GLY A 7 9.93 -7.43 -18.53
CA GLY A 7 10.73 -6.23 -18.27
C GLY A 7 10.35 -5.62 -16.92
N ILE A 8 11.32 -5.44 -16.03
CA ILE A 8 11.10 -4.85 -14.69
C ILE A 8 11.76 -3.48 -14.62
N VAL A 9 10.94 -2.44 -14.32
CA VAL A 9 11.36 -1.03 -14.22
C VAL A 9 11.16 -0.53 -12.81
N GLY A 10 12.07 0.31 -12.28
CA GLY A 10 11.93 0.90 -10.93
C GLY A 10 12.21 -0.06 -9.77
N TRP A 11 12.94 -1.12 -10.02
CA TRP A 11 13.26 -2.20 -9.08
C TRP A 11 14.10 -1.77 -7.86
N ARG A 12 14.81 -0.62 -7.92
CA ARG A 12 15.61 -0.06 -6.81
C ARG A 12 14.82 0.80 -5.84
N GLY A 13 13.63 1.25 -6.24
CA GLY A 13 12.75 2.03 -5.38
C GLY A 13 12.19 1.21 -4.22
N MET A 14 11.51 1.86 -3.29
CA MET A 14 10.95 1.20 -2.09
C MET A 14 10.06 0.00 -2.46
N VAL A 15 9.07 0.23 -3.32
CA VAL A 15 8.14 -0.83 -3.77
C VAL A 15 8.86 -1.88 -4.60
N GLY A 16 9.71 -1.44 -5.55
CA GLY A 16 10.47 -2.35 -6.41
C GLY A 16 11.40 -3.28 -5.63
N SER A 17 12.10 -2.78 -4.62
CA SER A 17 12.98 -3.61 -3.77
C SER A 17 12.20 -4.65 -2.97
N VAL A 18 11.03 -4.29 -2.43
CA VAL A 18 10.15 -5.22 -1.72
C VAL A 18 9.58 -6.26 -2.69
N LEU A 19 9.19 -5.84 -3.89
CA LEU A 19 8.71 -6.74 -4.94
C LEU A 19 9.77 -7.77 -5.33
N ILE A 20 10.99 -7.34 -5.65
CA ILE A 20 12.09 -8.25 -6.00
C ILE A 20 12.37 -9.25 -4.88
N LYS A 21 12.40 -8.78 -3.63
CA LYS A 21 12.57 -9.65 -2.46
C LYS A 21 11.48 -10.72 -2.41
N ARG A 22 10.21 -10.33 -2.54
CA ARG A 22 9.07 -11.27 -2.55
C ARG A 22 9.15 -12.26 -3.72
N MET A 23 9.50 -11.79 -4.91
CA MET A 23 9.64 -12.65 -6.09
C MET A 23 10.77 -13.67 -5.93
N ILE A 24 11.86 -13.33 -5.23
CA ILE A 24 12.95 -14.26 -4.90
C ILE A 24 12.44 -15.32 -3.90
N GLU A 25 11.76 -14.90 -2.82
CA GLU A 25 11.21 -15.79 -1.79
C GLU A 25 10.23 -16.82 -2.40
N GLU A 26 9.42 -16.39 -3.37
CA GLU A 26 8.40 -17.22 -4.05
C GLU A 26 8.91 -17.92 -5.32
N LYS A 27 10.20 -17.78 -5.64
CA LYS A 27 10.87 -18.36 -6.81
C LYS A 27 10.22 -17.99 -8.15
N ASP A 28 9.65 -16.80 -8.25
CA ASP A 28 8.93 -16.37 -9.44
C ASP A 28 9.84 -16.25 -10.66
N PHE A 29 11.10 -15.89 -10.47
CA PHE A 29 12.09 -15.76 -11.56
C PHE A 29 12.40 -17.06 -12.31
N GLU A 30 12.00 -18.20 -11.79
CA GLU A 30 12.10 -19.48 -12.49
C GLU A 30 11.02 -19.66 -13.57
N LYS A 31 9.94 -18.87 -13.54
CA LYS A 31 8.74 -19.02 -14.38
C LYS A 31 8.81 -18.28 -15.72
N PHE A 32 9.64 -17.23 -15.83
CA PHE A 32 9.73 -16.33 -17.00
C PHE A 32 11.16 -15.84 -17.22
N SER A 33 11.42 -15.28 -18.40
CA SER A 33 12.69 -14.63 -18.75
C SER A 33 12.67 -13.17 -18.32
N THR A 34 13.61 -12.78 -17.44
CA THR A 34 13.61 -11.46 -16.79
C THR A 34 14.62 -10.51 -17.40
N PHE A 35 14.21 -9.26 -17.65
CA PHE A 35 15.04 -8.15 -18.09
C PHE A 35 14.87 -6.95 -17.14
N PHE A 36 15.97 -6.38 -16.69
CA PHE A 36 15.94 -5.21 -15.83
C PHE A 36 16.22 -3.93 -16.60
N PHE A 37 15.33 -2.96 -16.42
CA PHE A 37 15.42 -1.64 -17.03
C PHE A 37 15.75 -0.58 -15.99
N SER A 38 16.50 0.44 -16.41
CA SER A 38 16.83 1.59 -15.55
C SER A 38 16.67 2.89 -16.32
N THR A 39 16.19 3.93 -15.63
CA THR A 39 16.10 5.30 -16.18
C THR A 39 17.40 6.08 -16.03
N SER A 40 18.33 5.64 -15.17
CA SER A 40 19.54 6.40 -14.80
C SER A 40 20.83 5.60 -14.88
N GLN A 41 20.78 4.26 -15.02
CA GLN A 41 21.95 3.36 -15.02
C GLN A 41 21.93 2.41 -16.22
N ALA A 42 21.29 2.79 -17.32
CA ALA A 42 21.31 2.01 -18.55
C ALA A 42 22.74 1.75 -19.01
N GLY A 43 23.04 0.48 -19.38
CA GLY A 43 24.37 0.05 -19.77
C GLY A 43 25.30 -0.40 -18.63
N GLU A 44 24.97 -0.12 -17.37
CA GLU A 44 25.68 -0.67 -16.21
C GLU A 44 25.42 -2.18 -16.05
N ASP A 45 26.23 -2.85 -15.25
CA ASP A 45 26.05 -4.29 -14.99
C ASP A 45 24.77 -4.55 -14.19
N CYS A 46 24.00 -5.55 -14.61
CA CYS A 46 22.82 -5.98 -13.90
C CYS A 46 23.22 -6.71 -12.61
N PRO A 47 22.71 -6.29 -11.43
CA PRO A 47 23.12 -6.91 -10.17
C PRO A 47 22.48 -8.30 -9.93
N PHE A 48 21.56 -8.74 -10.81
CA PHE A 48 20.80 -9.98 -10.64
C PHE A 48 21.26 -11.06 -11.60
N ARG A 49 21.72 -12.20 -11.07
CA ARG A 49 22.20 -13.35 -11.86
C ARG A 49 21.10 -14.07 -12.65
N PHE A 50 19.84 -13.85 -12.28
CA PHE A 50 18.67 -14.42 -12.95
C PHE A 50 18.12 -13.51 -14.06
N SER A 51 18.82 -12.44 -14.39
CA SER A 51 18.51 -11.62 -15.57
C SER A 51 19.05 -12.28 -16.84
N GLU A 52 18.27 -12.24 -17.92
CA GLU A 52 18.71 -12.69 -19.26
C GLU A 52 19.76 -11.76 -19.88
N SER A 53 19.86 -10.53 -19.43
CA SER A 53 20.86 -9.55 -19.84
C SER A 53 21.84 -9.28 -18.70
N ASN A 54 23.14 -9.32 -19.01
CA ASN A 54 24.20 -8.92 -18.07
C ASN A 54 24.25 -7.40 -17.86
N LYS A 55 23.53 -6.62 -18.68
CA LYS A 55 23.46 -5.16 -18.60
C LYS A 55 22.04 -4.71 -18.33
N LEU A 56 21.91 -3.60 -17.60
CA LEU A 56 20.64 -2.89 -17.41
C LEU A 56 20.24 -2.24 -18.75
N LEU A 57 19.01 -2.47 -19.18
CA LEU A 57 18.45 -1.87 -20.39
C LEU A 57 17.94 -0.45 -20.10
N ASP A 58 17.86 0.39 -21.13
CA ASP A 58 17.33 1.74 -21.00
C ASP A 58 15.78 1.72 -20.94
N ALA A 59 15.24 2.16 -19.81
CA ALA A 59 13.79 2.28 -19.62
C ALA A 59 13.12 3.36 -20.52
N ASN A 60 13.90 4.24 -21.17
CA ASN A 60 13.38 5.21 -22.12
C ASN A 60 13.45 4.69 -23.59
N ASN A 61 14.10 3.56 -23.83
CA ASN A 61 14.17 2.96 -25.15
C ASN A 61 12.91 2.14 -25.43
N LEU A 62 11.98 2.71 -26.22
CA LEU A 62 10.72 2.07 -26.57
C LEU A 62 10.92 0.77 -27.38
N ASP A 63 11.98 0.67 -28.21
CA ASP A 63 12.22 -0.51 -29.02
C ASP A 63 12.65 -1.72 -28.19
N ASP A 64 13.35 -1.50 -27.08
CA ASP A 64 13.67 -2.56 -26.14
C ASP A 64 12.47 -2.94 -25.26
N LEU A 65 11.68 -1.94 -24.81
CA LEU A 65 10.46 -2.19 -24.07
C LEU A 65 9.42 -2.97 -24.89
N LYS A 66 9.25 -2.67 -26.18
CA LYS A 66 8.32 -3.39 -27.08
C LYS A 66 8.65 -4.88 -27.25
N LYS A 67 9.89 -5.30 -27.00
CA LYS A 67 10.28 -6.72 -27.06
C LYS A 67 9.77 -7.54 -25.89
N MET A 68 9.26 -6.89 -24.84
CA MET A 68 8.73 -7.54 -23.64
C MET A 68 7.27 -7.94 -23.84
N ASP A 69 6.92 -9.15 -23.41
CA ASP A 69 5.54 -9.63 -23.35
C ASP A 69 4.79 -8.99 -22.19
N ILE A 70 5.52 -8.69 -21.10
CA ILE A 70 5.00 -8.06 -19.90
C ILE A 70 6.00 -6.99 -19.43
N ILE A 71 5.51 -5.81 -19.11
CA ILE A 71 6.27 -4.76 -18.43
C ILE A 71 5.67 -4.58 -17.04
N LEU A 72 6.51 -4.75 -16.01
CA LEU A 72 6.15 -4.48 -14.62
C LEU A 72 6.94 -3.26 -14.14
N THR A 73 6.22 -2.20 -13.74
CA THR A 73 6.84 -0.94 -13.34
C THR A 73 6.51 -0.53 -11.90
N CYS A 74 7.55 -0.13 -11.18
CA CYS A 74 7.51 0.55 -9.89
C CYS A 74 8.20 1.93 -9.95
N GLN A 75 8.29 2.52 -11.17
CA GLN A 75 9.05 3.74 -11.42
C GLN A 75 8.27 5.03 -11.07
N GLY A 76 6.94 4.92 -10.88
CA GLY A 76 6.07 6.05 -10.52
C GLY A 76 5.27 6.61 -11.69
N SER A 77 4.34 7.53 -11.35
CA SER A 77 3.34 8.07 -12.31
C SER A 77 3.96 8.81 -13.48
N ASP A 78 5.00 9.61 -13.26
CA ASP A 78 5.67 10.40 -14.33
C ASP A 78 6.26 9.48 -15.43
N PHE A 79 6.80 8.32 -15.03
CA PHE A 79 7.28 7.34 -15.99
C PHE A 79 6.14 6.73 -16.79
N THR A 80 5.07 6.33 -16.12
CA THR A 80 3.90 5.74 -16.76
C THR A 80 3.23 6.71 -17.71
N GLU A 81 3.00 7.95 -17.31
CA GLU A 81 2.45 9.02 -18.14
C GLU A 81 3.26 9.25 -19.42
N LYS A 82 4.59 9.20 -19.31
CA LYS A 82 5.51 9.43 -20.43
C LYS A 82 5.63 8.23 -21.38
N VAL A 83 5.62 7.00 -20.86
CA VAL A 83 6.01 5.79 -21.62
C VAL A 83 4.82 4.97 -22.07
N TYR A 84 3.83 4.75 -21.19
CA TYR A 84 2.70 3.87 -21.48
C TYR A 84 1.90 4.27 -22.76
N PRO A 85 1.48 5.54 -22.96
CA PRO A 85 0.76 5.93 -24.15
C PRO A 85 1.56 5.65 -25.41
N LYS A 86 2.85 5.99 -25.41
CA LYS A 86 3.74 5.78 -26.56
C LYS A 86 3.86 4.32 -26.96
N LEU A 87 3.94 3.40 -25.99
CA LEU A 87 3.95 1.96 -26.27
C LEU A 87 2.64 1.51 -26.92
N ARG A 88 1.50 1.99 -26.44
CA ARG A 88 0.18 1.68 -27.02
C ARG A 88 0.02 2.28 -28.43
N ASP A 89 0.43 3.52 -28.64
CA ASP A 89 0.40 4.19 -29.96
C ASP A 89 1.27 3.45 -31.00
N HIS A 90 2.34 2.80 -30.54
CA HIS A 90 3.19 1.94 -31.39
C HIS A 90 2.70 0.48 -31.45
N SER A 91 1.42 0.24 -31.12
CA SER A 91 0.75 -1.08 -31.24
C SER A 91 1.34 -2.19 -30.38
N TRP A 92 2.03 -1.87 -29.28
CA TRP A 92 2.50 -2.88 -28.35
C TRP A 92 1.30 -3.57 -27.64
N GLN A 93 1.25 -4.91 -27.73
CA GLN A 93 0.14 -5.73 -27.23
C GLN A 93 0.47 -6.47 -25.93
N GLY A 94 1.62 -6.18 -25.32
CA GLY A 94 2.01 -6.81 -24.05
C GLY A 94 1.20 -6.32 -22.85
N HIS A 95 1.34 -7.02 -21.74
CA HIS A 95 0.73 -6.64 -20.47
C HIS A 95 1.54 -5.55 -19.76
N TRP A 96 0.85 -4.51 -19.29
CA TRP A 96 1.40 -3.47 -18.43
C TRP A 96 0.91 -3.70 -17.00
N ILE A 97 1.85 -3.88 -16.05
CA ILE A 97 1.59 -4.03 -14.63
C ILE A 97 2.23 -2.83 -13.91
N ASP A 98 1.47 -2.06 -13.17
CA ASP A 98 1.90 -0.76 -12.64
C ASP A 98 1.62 -0.60 -11.14
N ALA A 99 2.63 -0.20 -10.38
CA ALA A 99 2.47 0.21 -8.99
C ALA A 99 1.87 1.62 -8.86
N ALA A 100 2.05 2.48 -9.88
CA ALA A 100 1.67 3.88 -9.83
C ALA A 100 0.16 4.11 -9.97
N SER A 101 -0.31 5.26 -9.49
CA SER A 101 -1.74 5.60 -9.49
C SER A 101 -2.27 6.18 -10.80
N PHE A 102 -1.40 6.56 -11.74
CA PHE A 102 -1.77 7.30 -12.95
C PHE A 102 -2.90 6.64 -13.76
N LEU A 103 -2.83 5.31 -13.93
CA LEU A 103 -3.81 4.55 -14.70
C LEU A 103 -4.96 3.97 -13.87
N ARG A 104 -4.99 4.14 -12.54
CA ARG A 104 -6.00 3.45 -11.69
C ARG A 104 -7.42 3.71 -12.13
N MET A 105 -7.76 4.95 -12.47
CA MET A 105 -9.12 5.34 -12.83
C MET A 105 -9.39 5.30 -14.34
N ASN A 106 -8.42 4.87 -15.16
CA ASN A 106 -8.63 4.66 -16.59
C ASN A 106 -9.61 3.49 -16.82
N GLN A 107 -10.55 3.62 -17.77
CA GLN A 107 -11.59 2.61 -18.05
C GLN A 107 -11.00 1.26 -18.47
N ASP A 108 -9.88 1.26 -19.20
CA ASP A 108 -9.22 0.06 -19.71
C ASP A 108 -8.25 -0.57 -18.70
N SER A 109 -8.17 -0.05 -17.48
CA SER A 109 -7.32 -0.59 -16.42
C SER A 109 -8.13 -1.34 -15.37
N VAL A 110 -7.55 -2.40 -14.83
CA VAL A 110 -8.08 -3.13 -13.68
C VAL A 110 -7.20 -2.86 -12.46
N ILE A 111 -7.80 -2.40 -11.38
CA ILE A 111 -7.12 -2.37 -10.08
C ILE A 111 -7.11 -3.79 -9.52
N ILE A 112 -5.90 -4.31 -9.28
CA ILE A 112 -5.70 -5.70 -8.89
C ILE A 112 -5.65 -5.87 -7.37
N LEU A 113 -6.51 -6.73 -6.87
CA LEU A 113 -6.50 -7.24 -5.50
C LEU A 113 -7.15 -8.63 -5.52
N ASP A 114 -6.44 -9.62 -6.07
CA ASP A 114 -6.99 -10.94 -6.40
C ASP A 114 -7.69 -11.70 -5.26
N PRO A 115 -7.36 -11.52 -3.96
CA PRO A 115 -8.19 -12.11 -2.90
C PRO A 115 -9.61 -11.54 -2.83
N ILE A 116 -9.83 -10.36 -3.44
CA ILE A 116 -11.11 -9.66 -3.45
C ILE A 116 -11.81 -9.80 -4.80
N ASN A 117 -11.07 -9.56 -5.91
CA ASN A 117 -11.65 -9.41 -7.25
C ASN A 117 -11.08 -10.39 -8.28
N ARG A 118 -10.80 -11.62 -7.86
CA ARG A 118 -10.23 -12.65 -8.75
C ARG A 118 -11.10 -12.90 -9.98
N ASP A 119 -12.41 -13.00 -9.82
CA ASP A 119 -13.36 -13.26 -10.91
C ASP A 119 -13.33 -12.11 -11.96
N LEU A 120 -13.24 -10.86 -11.50
CA LEU A 120 -13.04 -9.72 -12.40
C LEU A 120 -11.73 -9.83 -13.18
N ILE A 121 -10.63 -10.16 -12.50
CA ILE A 121 -9.31 -10.32 -13.12
C ILE A 121 -9.37 -11.40 -14.20
N ASP A 122 -9.94 -12.58 -13.90
CA ASP A 122 -10.03 -13.69 -14.86
C ASP A 122 -10.90 -13.33 -16.05
N LYS A 123 -12.07 -12.73 -15.83
CA LYS A 123 -12.96 -12.23 -16.90
C LYS A 123 -12.26 -11.20 -17.80
N LYS A 124 -11.51 -10.28 -17.20
CA LYS A 124 -10.79 -9.24 -17.95
C LYS A 124 -9.60 -9.82 -18.73
N LEU A 125 -8.93 -10.84 -18.22
CA LEU A 125 -7.92 -11.57 -18.96
C LEU A 125 -8.50 -12.28 -20.18
N GLU A 126 -9.64 -12.94 -20.05
CA GLU A 126 -10.36 -13.62 -21.14
C GLU A 126 -10.81 -12.64 -22.23
N THR A 127 -11.23 -11.43 -21.85
CA THR A 127 -11.63 -10.38 -22.80
C THR A 127 -10.44 -9.59 -23.36
N GLY A 128 -9.20 -9.99 -23.08
CA GLY A 128 -8.01 -9.41 -23.69
C GLY A 128 -7.47 -8.15 -23.03
N ASN A 129 -7.88 -7.83 -21.78
CA ASN A 129 -7.32 -6.69 -21.05
C ASN A 129 -5.81 -6.83 -20.87
N LYS A 130 -5.10 -5.72 -21.01
CA LYS A 130 -3.62 -5.67 -20.96
C LYS A 130 -3.07 -4.70 -19.92
N THR A 131 -3.92 -4.03 -19.14
CA THR A 131 -3.50 -2.99 -18.19
C THR A 131 -3.97 -3.31 -16.77
N TRP A 132 -3.00 -3.52 -15.89
CA TRP A 132 -3.17 -3.99 -14.52
C TRP A 132 -2.48 -3.02 -13.56
N VAL A 133 -3.19 -2.53 -12.56
CA VAL A 133 -2.67 -1.47 -11.69
C VAL A 133 -2.85 -1.87 -10.23
N GLY A 134 -1.81 -1.68 -9.41
CA GLY A 134 -1.91 -1.84 -7.96
C GLY A 134 -2.86 -0.79 -7.36
N GLY A 135 -3.68 -1.19 -6.39
CA GLY A 135 -4.60 -0.31 -5.67
C GLY A 135 -3.89 0.65 -4.70
N ASN A 136 -4.65 1.58 -4.15
CA ASN A 136 -4.22 2.38 -3.02
C ASN A 136 -3.96 1.48 -1.81
N CYS A 137 -2.91 1.79 -1.06
CA CYS A 137 -2.45 0.92 0.03
C CYS A 137 -3.46 0.80 1.16
N THR A 138 -4.14 1.89 1.56
CA THR A 138 -5.15 1.84 2.62
C THR A 138 -6.42 1.14 2.15
N VAL A 139 -6.84 1.36 0.91
CA VAL A 139 -7.99 0.66 0.31
C VAL A 139 -7.75 -0.84 0.25
N SER A 140 -6.59 -1.27 -0.25
CA SER A 140 -6.23 -2.70 -0.32
C SER A 140 -6.25 -3.36 1.05
N LEU A 141 -5.64 -2.73 2.07
CA LEU A 141 -5.60 -3.25 3.43
C LEU A 141 -6.98 -3.28 4.09
N MET A 142 -7.80 -2.24 3.88
CA MET A 142 -9.18 -2.18 4.37
C MET A 142 -10.03 -3.31 3.79
N LEU A 143 -10.05 -3.43 2.47
CA LEU A 143 -10.85 -4.46 1.79
C LEU A 143 -10.43 -5.87 2.18
N LEU A 144 -9.13 -6.14 2.34
CA LEU A 144 -8.65 -7.43 2.84
C LEU A 144 -9.12 -7.69 4.27
N ALA A 145 -9.06 -6.68 5.16
CA ALA A 145 -9.45 -6.82 6.55
C ALA A 145 -10.94 -7.18 6.73
N ILE A 146 -11.82 -6.61 5.89
CA ILE A 146 -13.27 -6.77 6.01
C ILE A 146 -13.87 -7.65 4.90
N ASN A 147 -13.05 -8.38 4.14
CA ASN A 147 -13.47 -9.18 2.99
C ASN A 147 -14.64 -10.12 3.31
N GLY A 148 -14.62 -10.76 4.48
CA GLY A 148 -15.68 -11.67 4.88
C GLY A 148 -17.05 -11.01 5.03
N LEU A 149 -17.08 -9.73 5.44
CA LEU A 149 -18.31 -8.96 5.51
C LEU A 149 -18.76 -8.49 4.11
N ILE A 150 -17.80 -8.15 3.24
CA ILE A 150 -18.08 -7.72 1.86
C ILE A 150 -18.65 -8.86 1.04
N LYS A 151 -18.07 -10.07 1.12
CA LYS A 151 -18.53 -11.26 0.37
C LYS A 151 -20.00 -11.61 0.64
N GLU A 152 -20.50 -11.30 1.81
CA GLU A 152 -21.90 -11.55 2.18
C GLU A 152 -22.82 -10.36 1.86
N ASN A 153 -22.30 -9.31 1.24
CA ASN A 153 -23.06 -8.10 0.88
C ASN A 153 -23.78 -7.45 2.07
N ILE A 154 -23.12 -7.40 3.23
CA ILE A 154 -23.71 -6.89 4.46
C ILE A 154 -23.16 -5.52 4.90
N VAL A 155 -22.18 -5.00 4.17
CA VAL A 155 -21.58 -3.68 4.45
C VAL A 155 -22.32 -2.59 3.68
N GLU A 156 -22.90 -1.63 4.39
CA GLU A 156 -23.60 -0.49 3.82
C GLU A 156 -22.63 0.69 3.60
N TRP A 157 -21.86 1.04 4.62
CA TRP A 157 -20.82 2.06 4.53
C TRP A 157 -19.68 1.81 5.51
N VAL A 158 -18.52 2.41 5.22
CA VAL A 158 -17.32 2.38 6.06
C VAL A 158 -16.81 3.80 6.27
N SER A 159 -16.67 4.20 7.52
CA SER A 159 -15.85 5.36 7.89
C SER A 159 -14.45 4.86 8.27
N SER A 160 -13.44 5.26 7.48
CA SER A 160 -12.05 4.82 7.63
C SER A 160 -11.15 5.95 8.11
N MET A 161 -10.73 5.92 9.37
CA MET A 161 -9.71 6.81 9.91
C MET A 161 -8.35 6.12 9.77
N THR A 162 -7.51 6.62 8.86
CA THR A 162 -6.22 5.98 8.56
C THR A 162 -5.07 6.63 9.32
N TYR A 163 -4.16 5.81 9.83
CA TYR A 163 -2.90 6.18 10.47
C TYR A 163 -1.76 5.65 9.62
N GLN A 164 -1.27 6.50 8.70
CA GLN A 164 -0.38 6.07 7.64
C GLN A 164 1.09 6.30 7.99
N ALA A 165 1.90 5.25 7.86
CA ALA A 165 3.34 5.29 8.08
C ALA A 165 4.09 6.13 7.03
N ALA A 166 5.26 6.63 7.40
CA ALA A 166 6.16 7.41 6.54
C ALA A 166 6.54 6.69 5.24
N SER A 167 6.64 5.35 5.28
CA SER A 167 6.94 4.52 4.09
C SER A 167 5.91 4.67 2.95
N GLY A 168 4.67 5.07 3.24
CA GLY A 168 3.69 5.41 2.21
C GLY A 168 4.03 6.66 1.41
N ALA A 169 4.86 7.55 1.95
CA ALA A 169 5.37 8.74 1.27
C ALA A 169 6.73 8.50 0.57
N GLY A 170 7.34 7.33 0.72
CA GLY A 170 8.57 6.95 0.03
C GLY A 170 9.84 6.99 0.88
N ALA A 171 10.96 6.59 0.28
CA ALA A 171 12.22 6.38 0.99
C ALA A 171 12.82 7.65 1.60
N ASN A 172 12.71 8.79 0.93
CA ASN A 172 13.25 10.06 1.44
C ASN A 172 12.50 10.52 2.69
N ASN A 173 11.18 10.37 2.70
CA ASN A 173 10.34 10.65 3.85
C ASN A 173 10.64 9.72 5.04
N MET A 174 10.92 8.45 4.80
CA MET A 174 11.37 7.54 5.87
C MET A 174 12.71 7.97 6.46
N ARG A 175 13.67 8.36 5.61
CA ARG A 175 14.97 8.88 6.08
C ARG A 175 14.81 10.16 6.90
N GLU A 176 13.93 11.06 6.44
CA GLU A 176 13.65 12.30 7.16
C GLU A 176 13.03 12.04 8.53
N LEU A 177 12.04 11.12 8.62
CA LEU A 177 11.47 10.74 9.92
C LEU A 177 12.55 10.23 10.89
N LEU A 178 13.48 9.39 10.43
CA LEU A 178 14.60 8.92 11.27
C LEU A 178 15.53 10.06 11.67
N LYS A 179 15.81 11.01 10.78
CA LYS A 179 16.61 12.21 11.11
C LYS A 179 15.88 13.07 12.15
N GLN A 180 14.57 13.25 12.01
CA GLN A 180 13.75 13.98 12.98
C GLN A 180 13.80 13.31 14.37
N MET A 181 13.62 11.99 14.43
CA MET A 181 13.72 11.21 15.69
C MET A 181 15.10 11.38 16.33
N GLY A 182 16.17 11.25 15.54
CA GLY A 182 17.54 11.46 16.01
C GLY A 182 17.80 12.88 16.49
N TYR A 183 17.29 13.88 15.78
CA TYR A 183 17.42 15.29 16.16
C TYR A 183 16.73 15.56 17.51
N LEU A 184 15.48 15.12 17.68
CA LEU A 184 14.74 15.26 18.94
C LEU A 184 15.50 14.59 20.10
N HIS A 185 15.95 13.35 19.92
CA HIS A 185 16.72 12.64 20.96
C HIS A 185 18.01 13.39 21.32
N GLN A 186 18.76 13.84 20.32
CA GLN A 186 20.03 14.55 20.56
C GLN A 186 19.84 15.85 21.32
N THR A 187 18.73 16.56 21.08
CA THR A 187 18.45 17.85 21.76
C THR A 187 18.17 17.68 23.24
N VAL A 188 17.68 16.52 23.69
CA VAL A 188 17.31 16.27 25.10
C VAL A 188 18.16 15.18 25.77
N SER A 189 19.21 14.68 25.11
CA SER A 189 20.01 13.54 25.61
C SER A 189 20.53 13.77 27.03
N ASP A 190 21.09 14.93 27.32
CA ASP A 190 21.66 15.25 28.64
C ASP A 190 20.56 15.34 29.72
N LEU A 191 19.40 15.87 29.36
CA LEU A 191 18.24 15.94 30.26
C LEU A 191 17.65 14.56 30.55
N LEU A 192 17.72 13.63 29.60
CA LEU A 192 17.27 12.24 29.79
C LEU A 192 18.21 11.43 30.69
N GLU A 193 19.50 11.75 30.71
CA GLU A 193 20.48 11.11 31.56
C GLU A 193 20.46 11.65 33.00
N ASP A 194 20.01 12.88 33.22
CA ASP A 194 19.83 13.47 34.55
C ASP A 194 18.64 12.85 35.27
N LYS A 195 18.89 12.02 36.29
CA LYS A 195 17.84 11.38 37.11
C LYS A 195 16.96 12.37 37.86
N ASN A 196 17.42 13.60 38.07
CA ASN A 196 16.69 14.67 38.72
C ASN A 196 16.08 15.66 37.71
N GLY A 197 16.28 15.42 36.43
CA GLY A 197 15.77 16.26 35.34
C GLY A 197 14.24 16.38 35.35
N SER A 198 13.77 17.58 35.08
CA SER A 198 12.33 17.84 34.99
C SER A 198 11.75 17.37 33.66
N ILE A 199 10.71 16.53 33.68
CA ILE A 199 9.99 16.14 32.45
C ILE A 199 9.40 17.37 31.74
N LEU A 200 9.04 18.42 32.47
CA LEU A 200 8.55 19.67 31.88
C LEU A 200 9.64 20.43 31.11
N GLU A 201 10.89 20.33 31.55
CA GLU A 201 12.03 20.91 30.82
C GLU A 201 12.30 20.15 29.54
N ILE A 202 12.23 18.83 29.57
CA ILE A 202 12.30 17.98 28.37
C ILE A 202 11.18 18.35 27.39
N ASP A 203 9.93 18.42 27.84
CA ASP A 203 8.76 18.77 27.02
C ASP A 203 8.92 20.15 26.38
N GLN A 204 9.33 21.15 27.16
CA GLN A 204 9.55 22.53 26.65
C GLN A 204 10.68 22.55 25.61
N THR A 205 11.77 21.80 25.84
CA THR A 205 12.89 21.70 24.91
C THR A 205 12.45 21.07 23.57
N ILE A 206 11.69 19.98 23.61
CA ILE A 206 11.12 19.36 22.42
C ILE A 206 10.17 20.31 21.68
N THR A 207 9.29 21.01 22.41
CA THR A 207 8.35 21.98 21.84
C THR A 207 9.08 23.11 21.12
N ASN A 208 10.15 23.63 21.70
CA ASN A 208 10.98 24.65 21.08
C ASN A 208 11.73 24.11 19.84
N THR A 209 12.20 22.86 19.91
CA THR A 209 12.92 22.19 18.83
C THR A 209 12.07 22.06 17.55
N PHE A 210 10.76 21.87 17.66
CA PHE A 210 9.87 21.84 16.49
C PHE A 210 9.84 23.17 15.71
N GLN A 211 10.16 24.29 16.37
CA GLN A 211 10.20 25.62 15.74
C GLN A 211 11.60 25.96 15.18
N ASP A 212 12.60 25.12 15.45
CA ASP A 212 13.96 25.34 14.95
C ASP A 212 14.01 25.27 13.42
N GLN A 213 14.69 26.23 12.81
CA GLN A 213 14.89 26.27 11.35
C GLN A 213 15.78 25.12 10.86
N SER A 214 16.65 24.60 11.71
CA SER A 214 17.51 23.45 11.38
C SER A 214 16.85 22.10 11.58
N PHE A 215 15.60 22.06 12.08
CA PHE A 215 14.85 20.81 12.19
C PHE A 215 14.60 20.18 10.82
N PRO A 216 14.93 18.89 10.60
CA PRO A 216 14.80 18.26 9.28
C PRO A 216 13.34 18.17 8.84
N LYS A 217 12.93 18.91 7.82
CA LYS A 217 11.55 18.95 7.31
C LYS A 217 11.43 19.22 5.79
N GLU A 218 12.46 18.82 5.02
CA GLU A 218 12.50 19.09 3.59
C GLU A 218 11.44 18.30 2.79
N ASN A 219 11.03 17.10 3.26
CA ASN A 219 10.10 16.24 2.54
C ASN A 219 8.68 16.29 3.13
N PHE A 220 8.52 16.38 4.45
CA PHE A 220 7.20 16.50 5.08
C PHE A 220 6.75 17.95 5.26
N LEU A 221 7.64 18.92 5.11
CA LEU A 221 7.44 20.35 5.29
C LEU A 221 7.14 20.77 6.75
N VAL A 222 6.81 19.83 7.61
CA VAL A 222 6.48 20.01 9.03
C VAL A 222 7.07 18.86 9.85
N PRO A 223 7.20 18.98 11.18
CA PRO A 223 7.56 17.87 12.04
C PRO A 223 6.57 16.71 11.96
N LEU A 224 7.08 15.48 11.83
CA LEU A 224 6.30 14.24 11.91
C LEU A 224 6.70 13.40 13.13
N ALA A 225 8.00 13.31 13.48
CA ALA A 225 8.43 12.66 14.71
C ALA A 225 7.84 13.39 15.92
N GLY A 226 7.14 12.66 16.78
CA GLY A 226 6.43 13.26 17.93
C GLY A 226 5.20 14.10 17.57
N SER A 227 4.73 14.03 16.31
CA SER A 227 3.60 14.79 15.79
C SER A 227 2.78 13.95 14.79
N LEU A 228 1.84 14.58 14.10
CA LEU A 228 1.06 14.00 13.00
C LEU A 228 0.72 15.06 11.95
N ILE A 229 0.34 14.60 10.75
CA ILE A 229 -0.10 15.47 9.65
C ILE A 229 -1.48 14.97 9.19
N PRO A 230 -2.59 15.73 9.47
CA PRO A 230 -3.95 15.29 9.12
C PRO A 230 -4.32 15.64 7.68
N TRP A 231 -3.39 15.48 6.76
CA TRP A 231 -3.57 15.69 5.33
C TRP A 231 -2.58 14.84 4.54
N ILE A 232 -3.06 14.09 3.56
CA ILE A 232 -2.21 13.28 2.69
C ILE A 232 -2.62 13.51 1.23
N ASP A 233 -1.60 13.72 0.34
CA ASP A 233 -1.77 13.95 -1.09
C ASP A 233 -2.43 15.33 -1.42
N GLY A 234 -2.79 15.54 -2.69
CA GLY A 234 -3.29 16.80 -3.22
C GLY A 234 -4.66 17.21 -2.67
N ASP A 235 -4.92 18.51 -2.70
CA ASP A 235 -6.21 19.11 -2.34
C ASP A 235 -7.17 19.04 -3.54
N LEU A 236 -8.35 18.48 -3.33
CA LEU A 236 -9.44 18.41 -4.32
C LEU A 236 -10.52 19.47 -4.08
N GLY A 237 -10.34 20.33 -3.08
CA GLY A 237 -11.30 21.34 -2.67
C GLY A 237 -12.33 20.82 -1.66
N GLY A 238 -13.02 21.75 -0.99
CA GLY A 238 -14.03 21.42 0.00
C GLY A 238 -13.53 20.70 1.26
N GLY A 239 -12.20 20.73 1.51
CA GLY A 239 -11.59 20.02 2.63
C GLY A 239 -11.30 18.54 2.35
N LEU A 240 -11.43 18.09 1.11
CA LEU A 240 -11.21 16.70 0.69
C LEU A 240 -9.80 16.54 0.12
N SER A 241 -9.01 15.65 0.70
CA SER A 241 -7.71 15.25 0.13
C SER A 241 -7.89 14.19 -0.95
N LYS A 242 -6.92 14.12 -1.87
CA LYS A 242 -6.91 13.09 -2.92
C LYS A 242 -6.80 11.68 -2.34
N GLU A 243 -6.14 11.52 -1.19
CA GLU A 243 -6.04 10.23 -0.51
C GLU A 243 -7.39 9.73 0.01
N GLU A 244 -8.21 10.60 0.58
CA GLU A 244 -9.57 10.29 1.04
C GLU A 244 -10.49 9.96 -0.13
N TRP A 245 -10.40 10.75 -1.22
CA TRP A 245 -11.14 10.49 -2.46
C TRP A 245 -10.86 9.08 -3.02
N LYS A 246 -9.62 8.59 -2.95
CA LYS A 246 -9.25 7.23 -3.38
C LYS A 246 -10.01 6.18 -2.58
N GLY A 247 -10.25 6.41 -1.30
CA GLY A 247 -10.99 5.50 -0.41
C GLY A 247 -12.29 5.01 -1.03
N HIS A 248 -13.12 5.93 -1.50
CA HIS A 248 -14.39 5.62 -2.14
C HIS A 248 -14.23 5.10 -3.57
N ASN A 249 -13.54 5.85 -4.41
CA ASN A 249 -13.52 5.58 -5.86
C ASN A 249 -12.77 4.30 -6.23
N GLU A 250 -11.64 4.01 -5.55
CA GLU A 250 -10.92 2.76 -5.81
C GLU A 250 -11.66 1.55 -5.21
N THR A 251 -12.34 1.69 -4.06
CA THR A 251 -13.21 0.63 -3.53
C THR A 251 -14.27 0.22 -4.54
N LEU A 252 -15.00 1.18 -5.12
CA LEU A 252 -16.01 0.89 -6.13
C LEU A 252 -15.41 0.19 -7.36
N LYS A 253 -14.24 0.64 -7.80
CA LYS A 253 -13.58 0.07 -8.97
C LYS A 253 -13.02 -1.34 -8.74
N ILE A 254 -12.51 -1.63 -7.54
CA ILE A 254 -12.03 -2.96 -7.17
C ILE A 254 -13.20 -3.95 -7.09
N LEU A 255 -14.34 -3.51 -6.55
CA LEU A 255 -15.51 -4.36 -6.35
C LEU A 255 -16.37 -4.54 -7.63
N ASP A 256 -16.21 -3.69 -8.64
CA ASP A 256 -16.79 -3.76 -10.01
C ASP A 256 -18.25 -4.22 -10.06
N HIS A 257 -19.14 -3.57 -9.34
CA HIS A 257 -20.59 -3.84 -9.36
C HIS A 257 -21.00 -5.29 -8.97
N HIS A 258 -20.07 -6.12 -8.44
CA HIS A 258 -20.41 -7.43 -7.90
C HIS A 258 -21.16 -7.35 -6.57
N TYR A 259 -21.06 -6.19 -5.92
CA TYR A 259 -21.68 -5.91 -4.63
C TYR A 259 -22.49 -4.62 -4.71
N ASP A 260 -23.42 -4.44 -3.78
CA ASP A 260 -24.05 -3.15 -3.61
C ASP A 260 -22.98 -2.08 -3.33
N PRO A 261 -23.12 -0.86 -3.88
CA PRO A 261 -22.10 0.18 -3.75
C PRO A 261 -21.81 0.53 -2.29
N ILE A 262 -20.65 0.14 -1.80
CA ILE A 262 -20.20 0.47 -0.45
C ILE A 262 -19.72 1.93 -0.43
N LYS A 263 -20.31 2.76 0.42
CA LYS A 263 -19.84 4.14 0.63
C LYS A 263 -18.65 4.11 1.57
N VAL A 264 -17.54 4.72 1.17
CA VAL A 264 -16.34 4.84 2.00
C VAL A 264 -15.99 6.32 2.15
N ASP A 265 -15.79 6.76 3.38
CA ASP A 265 -15.34 8.11 3.70
C ASP A 265 -14.46 8.08 4.96
N GLY A 266 -13.79 9.18 5.29
CA GLY A 266 -12.97 9.25 6.50
C GLY A 266 -11.89 10.32 6.43
N LEU A 267 -10.85 10.17 7.25
CA LEU A 267 -9.70 11.06 7.27
C LEU A 267 -8.40 10.28 7.13
N CYS A 268 -7.45 10.87 6.41
CA CYS A 268 -6.14 10.29 6.18
C CYS A 268 -5.06 11.07 6.95
N VAL A 269 -4.45 10.42 7.94
CA VAL A 269 -3.47 11.03 8.84
C VAL A 269 -2.10 10.35 8.64
N ARG A 270 -1.06 11.14 8.39
CA ARG A 270 0.33 10.70 8.43
C ARG A 270 0.83 10.71 9.87
N ILE A 271 1.41 9.62 10.34
CA ILE A 271 1.93 9.47 11.71
C ILE A 271 3.42 9.10 11.70
N GLY A 272 4.10 9.32 12.82
CA GLY A 272 5.53 9.04 13.03
C GLY A 272 5.89 7.55 13.09
N THR A 273 5.15 6.69 12.38
CA THR A 273 5.44 5.26 12.22
C THR A 273 6.25 5.03 10.95
N MET A 274 7.27 4.18 11.01
CA MET A 274 8.15 3.92 9.87
C MET A 274 7.46 3.13 8.76
N ARG A 275 6.75 2.04 9.10
CA ARG A 275 6.15 1.07 8.18
C ARG A 275 4.86 0.49 8.76
N CYS A 276 3.98 -0.02 7.92
CA CYS A 276 2.63 -0.50 8.20
C CYS A 276 1.61 0.63 8.40
N HIS A 277 0.49 0.50 7.71
CA HIS A 277 -0.66 1.38 7.92
C HIS A 277 -1.62 0.75 8.92
N SER A 278 -2.15 1.59 9.79
CA SER A 278 -3.22 1.22 10.71
C SER A 278 -4.49 1.96 10.33
N GLN A 279 -5.65 1.37 10.61
CA GLN A 279 -6.94 1.99 10.33
C GLN A 279 -7.93 1.68 11.46
N ALA A 280 -8.61 2.70 11.94
CA ALA A 280 -9.79 2.56 12.78
C ALA A 280 -11.03 2.63 11.87
N LEU A 281 -11.73 1.52 11.73
CA LEU A 281 -12.90 1.41 10.88
C LEU A 281 -14.17 1.46 11.73
N THR A 282 -15.15 2.27 11.29
CA THR A 282 -16.53 2.22 11.74
C THR A 282 -17.37 1.76 10.56
N ILE A 283 -18.08 0.65 10.73
CA ILE A 283 -18.75 -0.06 9.64
C ILE A 283 -20.23 -0.14 9.97
N LYS A 284 -21.10 0.34 9.10
CA LYS A 284 -22.53 0.10 9.16
C LYS A 284 -22.85 -1.17 8.39
N LEU A 285 -23.55 -2.08 9.07
CA LEU A 285 -24.09 -3.30 8.48
C LEU A 285 -25.57 -3.11 8.16
N ASN A 286 -26.05 -3.76 7.11
CA ASN A 286 -27.47 -3.75 6.73
C ASN A 286 -28.32 -4.73 7.57
N GLN A 287 -27.71 -5.46 8.50
CA GLN A 287 -28.37 -6.40 9.40
C GLN A 287 -27.69 -6.45 10.77
N ASN A 288 -28.46 -6.84 11.79
CA ASN A 288 -27.95 -7.02 13.15
C ASN A 288 -27.33 -8.40 13.30
N LEU A 289 -26.00 -8.47 13.54
CA LEU A 289 -25.25 -9.68 13.80
C LEU A 289 -24.69 -9.68 15.22
N SER A 290 -24.45 -10.86 15.79
CA SER A 290 -23.67 -10.96 17.03
C SER A 290 -22.21 -10.61 16.80
N GLU A 291 -21.47 -10.24 17.86
CA GLU A 291 -20.03 -9.99 17.75
C GLU A 291 -19.26 -11.23 17.31
N ASP A 292 -19.68 -12.42 17.75
CA ASP A 292 -19.08 -13.70 17.36
C ASP A 292 -19.30 -13.97 15.87
N ASP A 293 -20.50 -13.75 15.32
CA ASP A 293 -20.77 -13.91 13.89
C ASP A 293 -19.91 -12.94 13.06
N ILE A 294 -19.72 -11.72 13.53
CA ILE A 294 -18.87 -10.71 12.87
C ILE A 294 -17.42 -11.16 12.88
N LEU A 295 -16.90 -11.64 14.01
CA LEU A 295 -15.55 -12.17 14.14
C LEU A 295 -15.31 -13.38 13.23
N ASP A 296 -16.26 -14.32 13.19
CA ASP A 296 -16.19 -15.50 12.32
C ASP A 296 -16.13 -15.11 10.84
N LYS A 297 -16.98 -14.17 10.40
CA LYS A 297 -16.98 -13.68 9.04
C LYS A 297 -15.65 -13.00 8.68
N ILE A 298 -15.13 -12.15 9.55
CA ILE A 298 -13.84 -11.47 9.36
C ILE A 298 -12.71 -12.51 9.26
N SER A 299 -12.63 -13.47 10.17
CA SER A 299 -11.56 -14.46 10.22
C SER A 299 -11.56 -15.40 9.00
N ASN A 300 -12.74 -15.70 8.48
CA ASN A 300 -12.92 -16.58 7.31
C ASN A 300 -12.91 -15.82 5.97
N GLY A 301 -12.75 -14.51 5.98
CA GLY A 301 -12.75 -13.66 4.78
C GLY A 301 -11.62 -14.00 3.80
N ASN A 302 -10.43 -14.23 4.30
CA ASN A 302 -9.25 -14.69 3.55
C ASN A 302 -8.17 -15.24 4.51
N GLU A 303 -7.18 -15.93 3.98
CA GLU A 303 -6.12 -16.61 4.75
C GLU A 303 -5.16 -15.67 5.49
N TRP A 304 -5.07 -14.40 5.10
CA TRP A 304 -4.12 -13.42 5.67
C TRP A 304 -4.68 -12.69 6.87
N VAL A 305 -5.98 -12.66 7.08
CA VAL A 305 -6.58 -12.04 8.26
C VAL A 305 -6.25 -12.84 9.50
N LYS A 306 -5.72 -12.15 10.51
CA LYS A 306 -5.44 -12.69 11.84
C LYS A 306 -6.19 -11.87 12.88
N VAL A 307 -7.23 -12.47 13.45
CA VAL A 307 -8.03 -11.82 14.49
C VAL A 307 -7.29 -11.89 15.81
N ILE A 308 -7.12 -10.72 16.44
CA ILE A 308 -6.52 -10.55 17.77
C ILE A 308 -7.64 -10.50 18.80
N SER A 309 -7.54 -11.30 19.84
CA SER A 309 -8.54 -11.37 20.91
C SER A 309 -8.82 -10.00 21.51
N ASN A 310 -10.10 -9.69 21.73
CA ASN A 310 -10.55 -8.38 22.19
C ASN A 310 -10.38 -8.18 23.71
N ASN A 311 -9.16 -8.40 24.20
CA ASN A 311 -8.76 -8.07 25.56
C ASN A 311 -7.55 -7.12 25.55
N ARG A 312 -7.31 -6.47 26.66
CA ARG A 312 -6.29 -5.42 26.79
C ARG A 312 -4.89 -5.95 26.48
N ASP A 313 -4.52 -7.07 27.04
CA ASP A 313 -3.13 -7.55 26.99
C ASP A 313 -2.77 -8.10 25.61
N GLU A 314 -3.65 -8.90 24.97
CA GLU A 314 -3.50 -9.35 23.61
C GLU A 314 -3.47 -8.16 22.63
N THR A 315 -4.35 -7.18 22.82
CA THR A 315 -4.38 -5.98 21.98
C THR A 315 -3.05 -5.23 22.04
N ILE A 316 -2.55 -4.94 23.23
CA ILE A 316 -1.29 -4.18 23.40
C ILE A 316 -0.09 -4.97 22.86
N GLN A 317 -0.05 -6.27 23.09
CA GLN A 317 1.09 -7.09 22.70
C GLN A 317 1.09 -7.43 21.21
N ASN A 318 -0.06 -7.64 20.58
CA ASN A 318 -0.15 -8.25 19.26
C ASN A 318 -0.76 -7.37 18.17
N LEU A 319 -1.49 -6.30 18.50
CA LEU A 319 -2.11 -5.40 17.50
C LEU A 319 -1.26 -4.14 17.30
N SER A 320 -0.12 -4.27 16.61
CA SER A 320 0.79 -3.13 16.37
C SER A 320 1.56 -3.26 15.06
N PRO A 321 2.03 -2.15 14.45
CA PRO A 321 2.91 -2.15 13.29
C PRO A 321 4.17 -3.02 13.46
N ALA A 322 4.76 -3.04 14.65
CA ALA A 322 5.96 -3.83 14.95
C ALA A 322 5.74 -5.35 14.82
N LYS A 323 4.51 -5.83 15.01
CA LYS A 323 4.18 -7.26 14.94
C LYS A 323 3.97 -7.77 13.52
N VAL A 324 3.56 -6.88 12.60
CA VAL A 324 3.15 -7.28 11.24
C VAL A 324 4.10 -6.77 10.16
N SER A 325 5.05 -5.90 10.49
CA SER A 325 6.03 -5.38 9.53
C SER A 325 6.81 -6.51 8.84
N GLY A 326 6.79 -6.52 7.51
CA GLY A 326 7.41 -7.55 6.68
C GLY A 326 6.61 -8.85 6.53
N LYS A 327 5.38 -8.91 7.04
CA LYS A 327 4.49 -10.08 6.93
C LYS A 327 3.27 -9.79 6.06
N LEU A 328 2.72 -10.82 5.45
CA LEU A 328 1.46 -10.73 4.68
C LEU A 328 0.22 -10.72 5.58
N ASP A 329 0.37 -10.99 6.86
CA ASP A 329 -0.74 -10.97 7.80
C ASP A 329 -1.42 -9.60 7.85
N ILE A 330 -2.73 -9.60 7.92
CA ILE A 330 -3.59 -8.44 8.19
C ILE A 330 -4.17 -8.63 9.59
N LEU A 331 -3.68 -7.85 10.55
CA LEU A 331 -4.14 -7.94 11.93
C LEU A 331 -5.48 -7.19 12.05
N VAL A 332 -6.46 -7.84 12.65
CA VAL A 332 -7.76 -7.25 12.98
C VAL A 332 -8.07 -7.49 14.45
N GLY A 333 -8.40 -6.44 15.17
CA GLY A 333 -8.78 -6.54 16.58
C GLY A 333 -9.69 -5.39 16.99
N ARG A 334 -10.01 -5.28 18.26
CA ARG A 334 -10.91 -4.26 18.80
C ARG A 334 -12.31 -4.31 18.17
N VAL A 335 -12.74 -5.47 17.70
CA VAL A 335 -14.05 -5.68 17.10
C VAL A 335 -15.11 -5.57 18.18
N ARG A 336 -16.03 -4.63 18.04
CA ARG A 336 -17.15 -4.47 18.95
C ARG A 336 -18.29 -3.70 18.31
N LYS A 337 -19.52 -3.95 18.77
CA LYS A 337 -20.67 -3.12 18.42
C LYS A 337 -20.59 -1.75 19.10
N LEU A 338 -20.97 -0.69 18.40
CA LEU A 338 -21.04 0.63 18.98
C LEU A 338 -22.39 0.86 19.66
N LYS A 339 -22.39 1.67 20.74
CA LYS A 339 -23.62 2.07 21.43
C LYS A 339 -24.50 3.04 20.62
N LEU A 340 -24.01 3.51 19.48
CA LEU A 340 -24.72 4.44 18.61
C LEU A 340 -25.87 3.78 17.86
N ASP A 341 -25.68 2.53 17.42
CA ASP A 341 -26.63 1.74 16.64
C ASP A 341 -26.18 0.26 16.69
N GLU A 342 -27.11 -0.67 16.82
CA GLU A 342 -26.84 -2.12 16.91
C GLU A 342 -26.19 -2.71 15.66
N ASN A 343 -26.33 -2.04 14.51
CA ASN A 343 -25.74 -2.45 13.23
C ASN A 343 -24.42 -1.72 12.95
N ILE A 344 -23.88 -0.94 13.88
CA ILE A 344 -22.59 -0.28 13.70
C ILE A 344 -21.51 -1.00 14.49
N VAL A 345 -20.47 -1.39 13.77
CA VAL A 345 -19.30 -2.11 14.30
C VAL A 345 -18.06 -1.23 14.20
N SER A 346 -17.23 -1.25 15.23
CA SER A 346 -15.90 -0.67 15.23
C SER A 346 -14.86 -1.78 15.24
N LEU A 347 -13.77 -1.60 14.50
CA LEU A 347 -12.60 -2.45 14.56
C LEU A 347 -11.33 -1.66 14.30
N PHE A 348 -10.19 -2.24 14.63
CA PHE A 348 -8.88 -1.71 14.31
C PHE A 348 -8.11 -2.73 13.47
N THR A 349 -7.53 -2.29 12.35
CA THR A 349 -6.75 -3.17 11.47
C THR A 349 -5.37 -2.60 11.17
N ILE A 350 -4.40 -3.48 10.98
CA ILE A 350 -3.02 -3.12 10.64
C ILE A 350 -2.50 -4.09 9.59
N GLY A 351 -1.87 -3.55 8.56
CA GLY A 351 -1.20 -4.35 7.53
C GLY A 351 0.03 -3.65 6.96
N ASP A 352 0.88 -4.45 6.34
CA ASP A 352 2.09 -3.92 5.70
C ASP A 352 1.76 -3.37 4.30
N GLN A 353 1.72 -2.04 4.20
CA GLN A 353 1.38 -1.37 2.94
C GLN A 353 2.41 -1.55 1.82
N LEU A 354 3.65 -1.95 2.13
CA LEU A 354 4.65 -2.27 1.11
C LEU A 354 4.44 -3.67 0.51
N LEU A 355 3.68 -4.52 1.22
CA LEU A 355 3.28 -5.85 0.74
C LEU A 355 1.90 -5.76 0.06
N TRP A 356 0.81 -5.94 0.79
CA TRP A 356 -0.54 -5.94 0.22
C TRP A 356 -0.98 -4.60 -0.37
N GLY A 357 -0.46 -3.50 0.15
CA GLY A 357 -0.73 -2.18 -0.41
C GLY A 357 0.10 -1.82 -1.65
N ALA A 358 1.06 -2.69 -2.08
CA ALA A 358 1.95 -2.37 -3.20
C ALA A 358 2.49 -3.61 -3.92
N ALA A 359 3.50 -4.30 -3.36
CA ALA A 359 4.29 -5.31 -4.08
C ALA A 359 3.52 -6.62 -4.35
N GLU A 360 2.76 -7.12 -3.38
CA GLU A 360 2.14 -8.44 -3.47
C GLU A 360 1.05 -8.53 -4.56
N PRO A 361 0.13 -7.56 -4.74
CA PRO A 361 -0.80 -7.60 -5.87
C PRO A 361 -0.10 -7.64 -7.23
N LEU A 362 0.99 -6.87 -7.41
CA LEU A 362 1.76 -6.86 -8.67
C LEU A 362 2.42 -8.21 -8.95
N ARG A 363 3.02 -8.83 -7.93
CA ARG A 363 3.61 -10.16 -8.02
C ARG A 363 2.55 -11.20 -8.40
N ARG A 364 1.39 -11.14 -7.75
CA ARG A 364 0.31 -12.12 -7.93
C ARG A 364 -0.32 -12.03 -9.31
N ILE A 365 -0.58 -10.82 -9.83
CA ILE A 365 -1.08 -10.69 -11.22
C ILE A 365 -0.05 -11.17 -12.25
N LEU A 366 1.25 -10.89 -12.04
CA LEU A 366 2.30 -11.43 -12.90
C LEU A 366 2.27 -12.97 -12.90
N SER A 367 2.14 -13.59 -11.74
CA SER A 367 2.03 -15.04 -11.61
C SER A 367 0.77 -15.60 -12.30
N ILE A 368 -0.38 -14.91 -12.19
CA ILE A 368 -1.64 -15.30 -12.85
C ILE A 368 -1.50 -15.24 -14.38
N ILE A 369 -0.88 -14.19 -14.91
CA ILE A 369 -0.68 -14.02 -16.36
C ILE A 369 0.30 -15.08 -16.91
N THR A 370 1.39 -15.35 -16.19
CA THR A 370 2.43 -16.28 -16.66
C THR A 370 2.08 -17.76 -16.46
N ALA A 371 1.03 -18.08 -15.72
CA ALA A 371 0.52 -19.44 -15.53
C ALA A 371 -0.43 -19.91 -16.65
N LYS A 372 -0.93 -18.98 -17.48
CA LYS A 372 -1.78 -19.24 -18.66
C LYS A 372 -0.92 -19.38 -19.92
#